data_03954c28986229f77ace613876fb9b8b
#
_entry.id   03954c28986229f77ace613876fb9b8b
#
_cell.length_a   1.000
_cell.length_b   1.000
_cell.length_c   1.000
_cell.angle_alpha   90.00
_cell.angle_beta   90.00
_cell.angle_gamma   90.00
#
_symmetry.space_group_name_H-M   'P 1'
#
loop_
_entity.id
_entity.type
_entity.pdbx_description
1 polymer ?
#
loop_
_entity_poly.entity_id
_entity_poly.type
_entity_poly.pdbx_seq_one_letter_code
_entity_poly.pdbx_strand_id
1 'polypeptide(L)'
;GKIYQHFINNGIGSIMVGHILLPHYIKEINPECNEEDYMPASLSKEILTVLLRNKLGFNGLVVTDATAMIGFNVAMSRSKALPLCIERGCDMILFNKNIAEDYMFIKNGLKEGLLSQKRLDEAVLRIIGTKMANGLFDHSEVEESEKIVGCIEHQSLAKECAKQAITLVKEQKGVLPLTSDKYKKIRIYNLTDQDNGGFKEEGTQLSLTNLLQKEGFNVYEFDTKRLDFQEVFEGGIKDIKEKCDLVIYVANYDTASNQTTRRV
;
A
#
# COMPACT_ATOMS: atom_id res chain seq x y z
N GLY A 1 -22.13 -1.06 1.40
CA GLY A 1 -22.93 -1.53 2.47
C GLY A 1 -22.78 -2.95 2.94
N LYS A 2 -23.17 -3.98 2.16
CA LYS A 2 -23.28 -5.37 2.66
C LYS A 2 -21.96 -5.94 3.24
N ILE A 3 -20.84 -5.69 2.57
CA ILE A 3 -19.51 -6.17 3.03
C ILE A 3 -19.16 -5.54 4.39
N TYR A 4 -19.26 -4.22 4.51
CA TYR A 4 -18.98 -3.53 5.78
C TYR A 4 -19.91 -4.00 6.90
N GLN A 5 -21.23 -4.14 6.62
CA GLN A 5 -22.17 -4.64 7.59
C GLN A 5 -21.81 -6.05 8.09
N HIS A 6 -21.34 -6.92 7.19
CA HIS A 6 -20.88 -8.25 7.58
C HIS A 6 -19.72 -8.19 8.57
N PHE A 7 -18.68 -7.39 8.30
CA PHE A 7 -17.55 -7.24 9.21
C PHE A 7 -17.94 -6.56 10.54
N ILE A 8 -18.82 -5.56 10.48
CA ILE A 8 -19.33 -4.89 11.68
C ILE A 8 -20.07 -5.90 12.58
N ASN A 9 -20.95 -6.70 11.99
CA ASN A 9 -21.69 -7.74 12.72
C ASN A 9 -20.79 -8.84 13.28
N ASN A 10 -19.59 -9.03 12.74
CA ASN A 10 -18.59 -9.97 13.23
C ASN A 10 -17.51 -9.31 14.10
N GLY A 11 -17.74 -8.09 14.59
CA GLY A 11 -16.92 -7.47 15.63
C GLY A 11 -15.62 -6.83 15.15
N ILE A 12 -15.56 -6.33 13.90
CA ILE A 12 -14.38 -5.59 13.45
C ILE A 12 -14.12 -4.38 14.38
N GLY A 13 -12.88 -4.26 14.88
CA GLY A 13 -12.49 -3.23 15.84
C GLY A 13 -12.18 -1.87 15.24
N SER A 14 -11.73 -1.82 13.99
CA SER A 14 -11.37 -0.57 13.31
C SER A 14 -11.67 -0.59 11.82
N ILE A 15 -11.94 0.59 11.26
CA ILE A 15 -12.16 0.80 9.82
C ILE A 15 -11.30 1.97 9.36
N MET A 16 -10.52 1.77 8.30
CA MET A 16 -9.81 2.84 7.62
C MET A 16 -10.71 3.47 6.55
N VAL A 17 -10.81 4.80 6.55
CA VAL A 17 -11.59 5.55 5.58
C VAL A 17 -10.68 6.17 4.52
N GLY A 18 -10.94 5.86 3.25
CA GLY A 18 -10.20 6.42 2.11
C GLY A 18 -10.58 7.87 1.78
N HIS A 19 -9.70 8.54 1.04
CA HIS A 19 -9.93 9.91 0.54
C HIS A 19 -10.61 9.90 -0.84
N ILE A 20 -11.73 9.19 -0.95
CA ILE A 20 -12.45 8.93 -2.20
C ILE A 20 -13.83 9.58 -2.13
N LEU A 21 -14.24 10.24 -3.22
CA LEU A 21 -15.59 10.77 -3.37
C LEU A 21 -16.59 9.65 -3.64
N LEU A 22 -17.75 9.72 -3.01
CA LEU A 22 -18.90 8.83 -3.22
C LEU A 22 -20.14 9.65 -3.59
N PRO A 23 -20.14 10.31 -4.77
CA PRO A 23 -21.12 11.32 -5.13
C PRO A 23 -22.56 10.80 -5.13
N HIS A 24 -22.82 9.63 -5.72
CA HIS A 24 -24.15 9.03 -5.75
C HIS A 24 -24.70 8.77 -4.35
N TYR A 25 -23.86 8.30 -3.43
CA TYR A 25 -24.26 8.01 -2.08
C TYR A 25 -24.48 9.28 -1.25
N ILE A 26 -23.66 10.32 -1.44
CA ILE A 26 -23.84 11.62 -0.81
C ILE A 26 -25.17 12.21 -1.25
N LYS A 27 -25.46 12.17 -2.56
CA LYS A 27 -26.73 12.69 -3.12
C LYS A 27 -27.95 11.92 -2.63
N GLU A 28 -27.82 10.61 -2.41
CA GLU A 28 -28.91 9.77 -1.84
C GLU A 28 -29.24 10.18 -0.39
N ILE A 29 -28.21 10.47 0.42
CA ILE A 29 -28.40 10.84 1.83
C ILE A 29 -28.80 12.30 1.99
N ASN A 30 -28.22 13.18 1.17
CA ASN A 30 -28.40 14.62 1.23
C ASN A 30 -28.74 15.15 -0.18
N PRO A 31 -30.00 15.04 -0.62
CA PRO A 31 -30.44 15.46 -1.96
C PRO A 31 -30.20 16.94 -2.27
N GLU A 32 -30.17 17.79 -1.23
CA GLU A 32 -29.96 19.25 -1.36
C GLU A 32 -28.49 19.63 -1.45
N CYS A 33 -27.55 18.71 -1.23
CA CYS A 33 -26.13 18.98 -1.34
C CYS A 33 -25.73 19.26 -2.81
N ASN A 34 -25.04 20.37 -3.04
CA ASN A 34 -24.51 20.68 -4.37
C ASN A 34 -23.28 19.80 -4.66
N GLU A 35 -23.02 19.53 -5.96
CA GLU A 35 -21.89 18.68 -6.36
C GLU A 35 -20.53 19.29 -5.98
N GLU A 36 -20.43 20.61 -5.98
CA GLU A 36 -19.23 21.37 -5.58
C GLU A 36 -18.91 21.26 -4.07
N ASP A 37 -19.91 20.89 -3.25
CA ASP A 37 -19.79 20.70 -1.81
C ASP A 37 -19.45 19.24 -1.43
N TYR A 38 -19.36 18.34 -2.41
CA TYR A 38 -19.04 16.95 -2.11
C TYR A 38 -17.63 16.81 -1.56
N MET A 39 -17.53 16.13 -0.43
CA MET A 39 -16.26 15.88 0.26
C MET A 39 -15.83 14.42 0.13
N PRO A 40 -14.51 14.14 0.08
CA PRO A 40 -14.03 12.76 0.17
C PRO A 40 -14.54 12.09 1.45
N ALA A 41 -14.68 10.79 1.45
CA ALA A 41 -15.30 10.03 2.53
C ALA A 41 -14.72 10.36 3.92
N SER A 42 -13.41 10.59 4.00
CA SER A 42 -12.71 10.99 5.23
C SER A 42 -13.08 12.40 5.74
N LEU A 43 -13.73 13.22 4.92
CA LEU A 43 -14.21 14.56 5.23
C LEU A 43 -15.73 14.68 5.08
N SER A 44 -16.46 13.58 4.84
CA SER A 44 -17.91 13.58 4.65
C SER A 44 -18.64 13.12 5.90
N LYS A 45 -19.50 13.99 6.44
CA LYS A 45 -20.41 13.66 7.54
C LYS A 45 -21.42 12.60 7.11
N GLU A 46 -21.87 12.64 5.86
CA GLU A 46 -22.80 11.69 5.27
C GLU A 46 -22.24 10.27 5.31
N ILE A 47 -20.96 10.13 5.02
CA ILE A 47 -20.30 8.82 5.01
C ILE A 47 -19.92 8.37 6.42
N LEU A 48 -19.25 9.22 7.18
CA LEU A 48 -18.70 8.83 8.49
C LEU A 48 -19.77 8.74 9.58
N THR A 49 -20.61 9.75 9.67
CA THR A 49 -21.61 9.82 10.75
C THR A 49 -22.91 9.16 10.30
N VAL A 50 -23.50 9.58 9.19
CA VAL A 50 -24.84 9.11 8.81
C VAL A 50 -24.79 7.65 8.34
N LEU A 51 -23.88 7.30 7.43
CA LEU A 51 -23.79 5.92 6.96
C LEU A 51 -23.12 5.01 7.99
N LEU A 52 -21.86 5.29 8.33
CA LEU A 52 -21.04 4.33 9.08
C LEU A 52 -21.50 4.20 10.53
N ARG A 53 -21.66 5.33 11.25
CA ARG A 53 -22.06 5.30 12.67
C ARG A 53 -23.54 4.98 12.84
N ASN A 54 -24.43 5.73 12.16
CA ASN A 54 -25.87 5.64 12.44
C ASN A 54 -26.53 4.49 11.69
N LYS A 55 -26.32 4.35 10.37
CA LYS A 55 -27.01 3.34 9.55
C LYS A 55 -26.40 1.94 9.69
N LEU A 56 -25.07 1.83 9.70
CA LEU A 56 -24.37 0.54 9.84
C LEU A 56 -24.06 0.17 11.31
N GLY A 57 -24.24 1.10 12.25
CA GLY A 57 -24.05 0.83 13.68
C GLY A 57 -22.59 0.63 14.12
N PHE A 58 -21.61 1.09 13.35
CA PHE A 58 -20.20 0.91 13.71
C PHE A 58 -19.78 1.82 14.87
N ASN A 59 -19.38 1.25 15.99
CA ASN A 59 -18.90 1.99 17.16
C ASN A 59 -17.39 1.83 17.43
N GLY A 60 -16.66 1.11 16.58
CA GLY A 60 -15.21 0.95 16.68
C GLY A 60 -14.42 2.19 16.24
N LEU A 61 -13.10 2.04 16.17
CA LEU A 61 -12.16 3.09 15.78
C LEU A 61 -12.23 3.38 14.28
N VAL A 62 -12.38 4.64 13.90
CA VAL A 62 -12.24 5.10 12.52
C VAL A 62 -10.90 5.80 12.36
N VAL A 63 -10.05 5.25 11.49
CA VAL A 63 -8.75 5.81 11.16
C VAL A 63 -8.78 6.36 9.73
N THR A 64 -8.11 7.47 9.47
CA THR A 64 -7.98 7.99 8.10
C THR A 64 -7.03 7.13 7.27
N ASP A 65 -7.10 7.20 5.96
CA ASP A 65 -5.97 6.90 5.09
C ASP A 65 -4.88 7.96 5.26
N ALA A 66 -3.74 7.80 4.59
CA ALA A 66 -2.58 8.70 4.71
C ALA A 66 -2.93 10.16 4.37
N THR A 67 -2.90 11.04 5.34
CA THR A 67 -3.33 12.44 5.17
C THR A 67 -2.37 13.29 4.31
N ALA A 68 -1.22 12.74 3.91
CA ALA A 68 -0.34 13.34 2.91
C ALA A 68 -0.86 13.17 1.47
N MET A 69 -1.81 12.26 1.23
CA MET A 69 -2.37 11.99 -0.10
C MET A 69 -3.13 13.21 -0.67
N ILE A 70 -3.08 13.33 -1.99
CA ILE A 70 -3.75 14.43 -2.72
C ILE A 70 -5.24 14.47 -2.43
N GLY A 71 -5.92 13.30 -2.39
CA GLY A 71 -7.36 13.20 -2.14
C GLY A 71 -7.83 13.82 -0.83
N PHE A 72 -6.96 13.91 0.19
CA PHE A 72 -7.26 14.61 1.43
C PHE A 72 -7.08 16.13 1.32
N ASN A 73 -6.03 16.56 0.61
CA ASN A 73 -5.57 17.95 0.60
C ASN A 73 -6.20 18.79 -0.53
N VAL A 74 -6.85 18.17 -1.52
CA VAL A 74 -7.45 18.87 -2.65
C VAL A 74 -8.74 19.59 -2.29
N ALA A 75 -9.50 19.07 -1.32
CA ALA A 75 -10.80 19.61 -0.95
C ALA A 75 -10.70 20.96 -0.18
N MET A 76 -9.69 21.10 0.65
CA MET A 76 -9.47 22.30 1.46
C MET A 76 -8.06 22.33 2.06
N SER A 77 -7.67 23.51 2.64
CA SER A 77 -6.41 23.61 3.34
C SER A 77 -6.29 22.62 4.50
N ARG A 78 -5.11 22.09 4.74
CA ARG A 78 -4.84 21.11 5.79
C ARG A 78 -5.22 21.62 7.19
N SER A 79 -5.04 22.91 7.44
CA SER A 79 -5.44 23.57 8.70
C SER A 79 -6.93 23.45 9.01
N LYS A 80 -7.78 23.39 7.98
CA LYS A 80 -9.22 23.16 8.11
C LYS A 80 -9.57 21.66 8.01
N ALA A 81 -8.93 20.94 7.11
CA ALA A 81 -9.24 19.54 6.87
C ALA A 81 -9.03 18.65 8.09
N LEU A 82 -7.94 18.82 8.84
CA LEU A 82 -7.64 17.99 10.01
C LEU A 82 -8.68 18.10 11.14
N PRO A 83 -9.03 19.30 11.65
CA PRO A 83 -10.06 19.42 12.68
C PRO A 83 -11.44 18.96 12.17
N LEU A 84 -11.79 19.28 10.91
CA LEU A 84 -13.07 18.85 10.32
C LEU A 84 -13.12 17.33 10.08
N CYS A 85 -12.03 16.68 9.77
CA CYS A 85 -11.96 15.22 9.66
C CYS A 85 -12.39 14.55 10.97
N ILE A 86 -11.88 15.05 12.10
CA ILE A 86 -12.27 14.55 13.41
C ILE A 86 -13.72 14.90 13.71
N GLU A 87 -14.16 16.15 13.51
CA GLU A 87 -15.53 16.58 13.75
C GLU A 87 -16.55 15.73 12.98
N ARG A 88 -16.21 15.34 11.75
CA ARG A 88 -17.11 14.59 10.88
C ARG A 88 -17.13 13.08 11.11
N GLY A 89 -16.23 12.55 11.97
CA GLY A 89 -16.36 11.17 12.46
C GLY A 89 -15.11 10.30 12.46
N CYS A 90 -13.95 10.76 11.97
CA CYS A 90 -12.68 10.08 12.17
C CYS A 90 -12.20 10.23 13.61
N ASP A 91 -11.57 9.19 14.15
CA ASP A 91 -11.06 9.20 15.51
C ASP A 91 -9.54 9.34 15.54
N MET A 92 -8.84 8.77 14.58
CA MET A 92 -7.37 8.75 14.51
C MET A 92 -6.89 9.17 13.13
N ILE A 93 -5.85 10.00 13.10
CA ILE A 93 -5.21 10.48 11.87
C ILE A 93 -4.00 9.61 11.58
N LEU A 94 -3.95 9.04 10.37
CA LEU A 94 -2.84 8.22 9.90
C LEU A 94 -1.88 9.08 9.06
N PHE A 95 -0.58 8.91 9.33
CA PHE A 95 0.53 9.64 8.74
C PHE A 95 0.39 11.17 8.80
N ASN A 96 0.99 11.72 9.83
CA ASN A 96 1.19 13.16 9.94
C ASN A 96 2.19 13.63 8.89
N LYS A 97 1.93 14.81 8.31
CA LYS A 97 2.93 15.49 7.49
C LYS A 97 4.01 16.11 8.37
N ASN A 98 3.58 16.81 9.43
CA ASN A 98 4.40 17.39 10.47
C ASN A 98 3.60 17.36 11.78
N ILE A 99 4.09 16.64 12.77
CA ILE A 99 3.36 16.42 14.04
C ILE A 99 3.06 17.73 14.76
N ALA A 100 4.04 18.63 14.84
CA ALA A 100 3.88 19.91 15.56
C ALA A 100 2.84 20.81 14.86
N GLU A 101 2.90 20.90 13.53
CA GLU A 101 1.97 21.69 12.73
C GLU A 101 0.55 21.10 12.79
N ASP A 102 0.40 19.79 12.60
CA ASP A 102 -0.89 19.10 12.64
C ASP A 102 -1.55 19.22 14.03
N TYR A 103 -0.77 19.11 15.10
CA TYR A 103 -1.24 19.37 16.46
C TYR A 103 -1.78 20.80 16.63
N MET A 104 -1.06 21.79 16.10
CA MET A 104 -1.49 23.19 16.15
C MET A 104 -2.78 23.40 15.35
N PHE A 105 -2.96 22.76 14.20
CA PHE A 105 -4.19 22.85 13.42
C PHE A 105 -5.39 22.28 14.17
N ILE A 106 -5.26 21.16 14.85
CA ILE A 106 -6.32 20.58 15.68
C ILE A 106 -6.65 21.50 16.87
N LYS A 107 -5.61 22.01 17.55
CA LYS A 107 -5.79 22.94 18.67
C LYS A 107 -6.48 24.24 18.26
N ASN A 108 -6.11 24.80 17.10
CA ASN A 108 -6.76 25.98 16.56
C ASN A 108 -8.19 25.69 16.13
N GLY A 109 -8.44 24.52 15.51
CA GLY A 109 -9.77 24.06 15.13
C GLY A 109 -10.75 24.00 16.32
N LEU A 110 -10.27 23.59 17.51
CA LEU A 110 -11.06 23.65 18.74
C LEU A 110 -11.40 25.10 19.13
N LYS A 111 -10.43 26.01 19.06
CA LYS A 111 -10.63 27.42 19.41
C LYS A 111 -11.57 28.13 18.44
N GLU A 112 -11.52 27.77 17.17
CA GLU A 112 -12.33 28.34 16.09
C GLU A 112 -13.70 27.70 15.95
N GLY A 113 -13.99 26.64 16.71
CA GLY A 113 -15.26 25.91 16.65
C GLY A 113 -15.40 24.98 15.44
N LEU A 114 -14.30 24.69 14.71
CA LEU A 114 -14.27 23.69 13.63
C LEU A 114 -14.29 22.26 14.16
N LEU A 115 -13.86 22.06 15.39
CA LEU A 115 -13.89 20.82 16.14
C LEU A 115 -14.52 21.07 17.52
N SER A 116 -15.54 20.31 17.84
CA SER A 116 -16.17 20.38 19.16
C SER A 116 -15.40 19.56 20.19
N GLN A 117 -15.37 20.03 21.45
CA GLN A 117 -14.75 19.30 22.56
C GLN A 117 -15.39 17.91 22.71
N LYS A 118 -16.72 17.84 22.62
CA LYS A 118 -17.46 16.57 22.69
C LYS A 118 -16.93 15.56 21.67
N ARG A 119 -16.74 15.98 20.41
CA ARG A 119 -16.30 15.05 19.35
C ARG A 119 -14.83 14.63 19.55
N LEU A 120 -13.99 15.53 20.04
CA LEU A 120 -12.61 15.19 20.40
C LEU A 120 -12.58 14.16 21.52
N ASP A 121 -13.37 14.34 22.58
CA ASP A 121 -13.45 13.42 23.70
C ASP A 121 -13.95 12.02 23.25
N GLU A 122 -14.95 11.98 22.38
CA GLU A 122 -15.41 10.72 21.76
C GLU A 122 -14.29 10.00 20.96
N ALA A 123 -13.47 10.75 20.20
CA ALA A 123 -12.35 10.17 19.48
C ALA A 123 -11.30 9.59 20.43
N VAL A 124 -10.92 10.35 21.45
CA VAL A 124 -9.94 9.95 22.46
C VAL A 124 -10.43 8.70 23.20
N LEU A 125 -11.71 8.65 23.59
CA LEU A 125 -12.29 7.48 24.26
C LEU A 125 -12.21 6.23 23.39
N ARG A 126 -12.47 6.30 22.09
CA ARG A 126 -12.33 5.15 21.19
C ARG A 126 -10.88 4.71 21.03
N ILE A 127 -9.93 5.66 20.93
CA ILE A 127 -8.50 5.37 20.87
C ILE A 127 -8.04 4.65 22.13
N ILE A 128 -8.37 5.20 23.30
CA ILE A 128 -8.00 4.60 24.60
C ILE A 128 -8.69 3.24 24.79
N GLY A 129 -9.98 3.13 24.48
CA GLY A 129 -10.73 1.88 24.57
C GLY A 129 -10.14 0.78 23.68
N THR A 130 -9.74 1.13 22.46
CA THR A 130 -9.06 0.18 21.54
C THR A 130 -7.71 -0.27 22.11
N LYS A 131 -6.93 0.64 22.66
CA LYS A 131 -5.66 0.32 23.33
C LYS A 131 -5.86 -0.59 24.54
N MET A 132 -6.87 -0.32 25.37
CA MET A 132 -7.21 -1.18 26.51
C MET A 132 -7.64 -2.58 26.06
N ALA A 133 -8.51 -2.66 25.06
CA ALA A 133 -8.97 -3.95 24.52
C ALA A 133 -7.84 -4.81 23.96
N ASN A 134 -6.75 -4.20 23.51
CA ASN A 134 -5.55 -4.88 23.04
C ASN A 134 -4.49 -5.09 24.13
N GLY A 135 -4.82 -4.86 25.42
CA GLY A 135 -3.92 -5.10 26.55
C GLY A 135 -2.72 -4.14 26.64
N LEU A 136 -2.73 -2.99 25.93
CA LEU A 136 -1.57 -2.08 25.89
C LEU A 136 -1.28 -1.36 27.22
N PHE A 137 -2.18 -1.46 28.20
CA PHE A 137 -1.98 -0.95 29.56
C PHE A 137 -1.61 -2.05 30.56
N ASP A 138 -1.68 -3.31 30.13
CA ASP A 138 -1.24 -4.44 30.93
C ASP A 138 0.24 -4.66 30.63
N HIS A 139 1.10 -4.41 31.61
CA HIS A 139 2.56 -4.56 31.49
C HIS A 139 3.01 -6.03 31.51
N SER A 140 2.22 -6.96 31.00
CA SER A 140 2.64 -8.33 30.82
C SER A 140 3.63 -8.43 29.66
N GLU A 141 4.87 -8.75 29.98
CA GLU A 141 5.86 -9.07 28.93
C GLU A 141 5.38 -10.27 28.12
N VAL A 142 5.20 -10.09 26.81
CA VAL A 142 4.90 -11.20 25.91
C VAL A 142 6.23 -11.88 25.55
N GLU A 143 6.70 -12.76 26.43
CA GLU A 143 8.01 -13.44 26.31
C GLU A 143 8.19 -14.28 25.03
N GLU A 144 7.13 -14.56 24.27
CA GLU A 144 7.18 -15.53 23.18
C GLU A 144 6.97 -14.94 21.77
N SER A 145 6.75 -13.64 21.64
CA SER A 145 6.47 -13.03 20.33
C SER A 145 7.59 -13.20 19.30
N GLU A 146 8.84 -13.15 19.76
CA GLU A 146 10.03 -13.32 18.90
C GLU A 146 10.14 -14.74 18.34
N LYS A 147 9.63 -15.75 19.06
CA LYS A 147 9.64 -17.14 18.60
C LYS A 147 8.54 -17.42 17.57
N ILE A 148 7.48 -16.62 17.59
CA ILE A 148 6.32 -16.78 16.69
C ILE A 148 6.55 -16.02 15.39
N VAL A 149 7.08 -14.79 15.46
CA VAL A 149 7.34 -13.97 14.27
C VAL A 149 8.41 -14.61 13.40
N GLY A 150 8.06 -14.93 12.17
CA GLY A 150 8.98 -15.55 11.20
C GLY A 150 9.34 -17.01 11.51
N CYS A 151 8.53 -17.71 12.31
CA CYS A 151 8.70 -19.16 12.57
C CYS A 151 8.65 -19.98 11.27
N ILE A 152 9.03 -21.26 11.35
CA ILE A 152 9.12 -22.15 10.18
C ILE A 152 7.76 -22.26 9.47
N GLU A 153 6.66 -22.30 10.23
CA GLU A 153 5.30 -22.35 9.71
C GLU A 153 4.97 -21.09 8.89
N HIS A 154 5.29 -19.90 9.40
CA HIS A 154 5.10 -18.63 8.69
C HIS A 154 5.94 -18.57 7.41
N GLN A 155 7.20 -19.00 7.47
CA GLN A 155 8.07 -19.03 6.29
C GLN A 155 7.57 -20.03 5.24
N SER A 156 7.05 -21.19 5.69
CA SER A 156 6.47 -22.20 4.80
C SER A 156 5.21 -21.69 4.11
N LEU A 157 4.34 -20.99 4.87
CA LEU A 157 3.14 -20.37 4.32
C LEU A 157 3.50 -19.25 3.30
N ALA A 158 4.48 -18.41 3.62
CA ALA A 158 4.95 -17.36 2.71
C ALA A 158 5.50 -17.95 1.40
N LYS A 159 6.28 -19.04 1.47
CA LYS A 159 6.78 -19.76 0.30
C LYS A 159 5.65 -20.35 -0.54
N GLU A 160 4.66 -20.94 0.10
CA GLU A 160 3.50 -21.50 -0.59
C GLU A 160 2.66 -20.41 -1.28
N CYS A 161 2.40 -19.31 -0.60
CA CYS A 161 1.74 -18.13 -1.19
C CYS A 161 2.52 -17.62 -2.41
N ALA A 162 3.84 -17.50 -2.31
CA ALA A 162 4.68 -17.06 -3.43
C ALA A 162 4.60 -18.02 -4.63
N LYS A 163 4.61 -19.33 -4.39
CA LYS A 163 4.45 -20.33 -5.47
C LYS A 163 3.09 -20.21 -6.16
N GLN A 164 2.01 -20.05 -5.39
CA GLN A 164 0.66 -19.93 -5.93
C GLN A 164 0.42 -18.58 -6.64
N ALA A 165 1.17 -17.55 -6.30
CA ALA A 165 1.08 -16.24 -6.95
C ALA A 165 1.71 -16.20 -8.34
N ILE A 166 2.59 -17.18 -8.68
CA ILE A 166 3.22 -17.23 -10.00
C ILE A 166 2.14 -17.51 -11.05
N THR A 167 1.96 -16.55 -11.98
CA THR A 167 0.94 -16.62 -13.01
C THR A 167 1.56 -16.67 -14.40
N LEU A 168 1.32 -17.75 -15.14
CA LEU A 168 1.72 -17.85 -16.54
C LEU A 168 0.69 -17.12 -17.41
N VAL A 169 0.99 -15.88 -17.80
CA VAL A 169 0.08 -15.02 -18.57
C VAL A 169 0.00 -15.45 -20.04
N LYS A 170 1.13 -15.89 -20.59
CA LYS A 170 1.23 -16.33 -21.98
C LYS A 170 2.32 -17.37 -22.14
N GLU A 171 2.04 -18.43 -22.85
CA GLU A 171 3.01 -19.46 -23.19
C GLU A 171 3.11 -19.63 -24.70
N GLN A 172 4.34 -19.77 -25.19
CA GLN A 172 4.59 -20.27 -26.52
C GLN A 172 4.98 -21.75 -26.38
N LYS A 173 4.22 -22.65 -27.05
CA LYS A 173 4.41 -24.10 -26.98
C LYS A 173 5.88 -24.46 -27.14
N GLY A 174 6.40 -25.21 -26.18
CA GLY A 174 7.73 -25.79 -26.21
C GLY A 174 8.84 -24.82 -25.74
N VAL A 175 8.56 -23.62 -25.20
CA VAL A 175 9.57 -22.78 -24.57
C VAL A 175 9.84 -23.26 -23.14
N LEU A 176 8.81 -23.50 -22.36
CA LEU A 176 8.90 -24.02 -21.01
C LEU A 176 8.77 -25.55 -20.98
N PRO A 177 9.39 -26.24 -20.00
CA PRO A 177 10.31 -25.70 -19.00
C PRO A 177 11.66 -25.31 -19.58
N LEU A 178 12.34 -24.34 -18.91
CA LEU A 178 13.72 -24.02 -19.26
C LEU A 178 14.63 -25.12 -18.71
N THR A 179 15.48 -25.68 -19.57
CA THR A 179 16.51 -26.63 -19.17
C THR A 179 17.86 -26.24 -19.73
N SER A 180 18.94 -26.52 -18.99
CA SER A 180 20.31 -26.14 -19.41
C SER A 180 20.78 -26.92 -20.64
N ASP A 181 20.16 -28.06 -20.95
CA ASP A 181 20.41 -28.82 -22.18
C ASP A 181 19.85 -28.11 -23.41
N LYS A 182 18.69 -27.46 -23.24
CA LYS A 182 18.01 -26.75 -24.35
C LYS A 182 18.47 -25.33 -24.54
N TYR A 183 18.72 -24.63 -23.43
CA TYR A 183 19.11 -23.21 -23.42
C TYR A 183 20.40 -23.03 -22.63
N LYS A 184 21.54 -23.28 -23.24
CA LYS A 184 22.82 -23.27 -22.55
C LYS A 184 23.29 -21.88 -22.18
N LYS A 185 23.07 -20.91 -23.08
CA LYS A 185 23.49 -19.51 -22.94
C LYS A 185 22.27 -18.62 -22.79
N ILE A 186 22.11 -18.01 -21.62
CA ILE A 186 21.00 -17.11 -21.32
C ILE A 186 21.52 -15.69 -21.16
N ARG A 187 20.85 -14.73 -21.81
CA ARG A 187 21.06 -13.31 -21.58
C ARG A 187 19.92 -12.72 -20.79
N ILE A 188 20.22 -12.00 -19.69
CA ILE A 188 19.23 -11.36 -18.83
C ILE A 188 19.35 -9.84 -18.97
N TYR A 189 18.21 -9.18 -19.19
CA TYR A 189 18.04 -7.75 -19.09
C TYR A 189 17.22 -7.43 -17.85
N ASN A 190 17.83 -6.81 -16.84
CA ASN A 190 17.15 -6.33 -15.65
C ASN A 190 16.62 -4.91 -15.91
N LEU A 191 15.28 -4.81 -15.94
CA LEU A 191 14.57 -3.55 -16.02
C LEU A 191 14.15 -3.19 -14.61
N THR A 192 14.91 -2.34 -13.93
CA THR A 192 14.66 -1.94 -12.54
C THR A 192 14.80 -0.43 -12.38
N ASP A 193 14.07 0.12 -11.44
CA ASP A 193 14.13 1.53 -11.07
C ASP A 193 14.86 1.79 -9.73
N GLN A 194 15.59 0.79 -9.23
CA GLN A 194 16.22 0.82 -7.89
C GLN A 194 17.24 1.96 -7.65
N ASP A 195 17.53 2.81 -8.63
CA ASP A 195 18.40 3.97 -8.43
C ASP A 195 17.76 5.12 -7.63
N ASN A 196 16.48 5.03 -7.26
CA ASN A 196 15.72 6.10 -6.61
C ASN A 196 15.37 5.82 -5.14
N GLY A 197 16.29 5.32 -4.32
CA GLY A 197 16.17 5.35 -2.88
C GLY A 197 15.13 4.39 -2.26
N GLY A 198 14.74 3.34 -2.96
CA GLY A 198 14.02 2.22 -2.35
C GLY A 198 14.87 1.57 -1.28
N PHE A 199 14.26 1.13 -0.20
CA PHE A 199 14.93 0.44 0.90
C PHE A 199 15.77 -0.70 0.34
N LYS A 200 17.10 -0.55 0.36
CA LYS A 200 18.02 -1.65 0.16
C LYS A 200 17.93 -2.52 1.41
N GLU A 201 17.15 -3.58 1.35
CA GLU A 201 17.40 -4.68 2.25
C GLU A 201 18.75 -5.29 1.85
N GLU A 202 19.79 -4.95 2.59
CA GLU A 202 21.04 -5.68 2.59
C GLU A 202 20.74 -7.07 3.14
N GLY A 203 20.61 -8.03 2.28
CA GLY A 203 20.49 -9.43 2.68
C GLY A 203 19.64 -10.25 1.73
N THR A 204 20.31 -11.01 0.84
CA THR A 204 19.78 -12.21 0.17
C THR A 204 18.71 -12.04 -0.89
N GLN A 205 18.79 -11.09 -1.78
CA GLN A 205 18.28 -11.33 -3.11
C GLN A 205 19.23 -12.33 -3.81
N LEU A 206 18.84 -13.59 -3.78
CA LEU A 206 19.37 -14.56 -4.75
C LEU A 206 18.94 -14.02 -6.12
N SER A 207 19.84 -13.33 -6.81
CA SER A 207 19.54 -12.81 -8.15
C SER A 207 19.08 -13.98 -9.02
N LEU A 208 18.15 -13.76 -9.94
CA LEU A 208 17.72 -14.78 -10.89
C LEU A 208 18.94 -15.37 -11.62
N THR A 209 19.94 -14.54 -11.89
CA THR A 209 21.25 -14.93 -12.44
C THR A 209 21.90 -16.04 -11.62
N ASN A 210 22.03 -15.85 -10.29
CA ASN A 210 22.64 -16.85 -9.42
C ASN A 210 21.81 -18.15 -9.33
N LEU A 211 20.51 -18.04 -9.34
CA LEU A 211 19.63 -19.23 -9.37
C LEU A 211 19.81 -20.04 -10.66
N LEU A 212 19.78 -19.40 -11.80
CA LEU A 212 19.97 -20.06 -13.08
C LEU A 212 21.38 -20.65 -13.24
N GLN A 213 22.42 -19.96 -12.74
CA GLN A 213 23.79 -20.49 -12.74
C GLN A 213 23.91 -21.78 -11.90
N LYS A 214 23.23 -21.84 -10.75
CA LYS A 214 23.17 -23.06 -9.93
C LYS A 214 22.51 -24.25 -10.64
N GLU A 215 21.53 -23.95 -11.50
CA GLU A 215 20.85 -24.95 -12.35
C GLU A 215 21.64 -25.30 -13.63
N GLY A 216 22.90 -24.84 -13.75
CA GLY A 216 23.80 -25.21 -14.84
C GLY A 216 23.69 -24.35 -16.12
N PHE A 217 22.96 -23.25 -16.07
CA PHE A 217 22.91 -22.31 -17.18
C PHE A 217 24.14 -21.41 -17.21
N ASN A 218 24.61 -21.08 -18.40
CA ASN A 218 25.61 -20.01 -18.59
C ASN A 218 24.87 -18.70 -18.80
N VAL A 219 24.88 -17.85 -17.76
CA VAL A 219 24.08 -16.63 -17.71
C VAL A 219 24.97 -15.41 -17.85
N TYR A 220 24.60 -14.56 -18.78
CA TYR A 220 25.18 -13.24 -18.99
C TYR A 220 24.12 -12.18 -18.68
N GLU A 221 24.40 -11.33 -17.68
CA GLU A 221 23.53 -10.21 -17.31
C GLU A 221 24.00 -8.94 -18.01
N PHE A 222 23.07 -8.30 -18.73
CA PHE A 222 23.35 -7.04 -19.40
C PHE A 222 23.22 -5.90 -18.40
N ASP A 223 24.33 -5.16 -18.18
CA ASP A 223 24.34 -3.99 -17.32
C ASP A 223 23.82 -2.77 -18.09
N THR A 224 22.57 -2.39 -17.82
CA THR A 224 21.96 -1.20 -18.46
C THR A 224 22.59 0.12 -18.01
N LYS A 225 23.42 0.12 -16.96
CA LYS A 225 24.18 1.29 -16.48
C LYS A 225 25.45 1.53 -17.29
N ARG A 226 25.98 0.48 -17.91
CA ARG A 226 27.03 0.56 -18.88
C ARG A 226 26.42 0.62 -20.28
N LEU A 227 25.85 1.77 -20.64
CA LEU A 227 25.48 2.05 -22.00
C LEU A 227 26.80 2.19 -22.82
N ASP A 228 27.38 1.06 -23.22
CA ASP A 228 28.27 1.03 -24.32
C ASP A 228 27.42 1.20 -25.59
N PHE A 229 27.36 2.42 -26.07
CA PHE A 229 26.61 2.76 -27.29
C PHE A 229 27.00 1.84 -28.46
N GLN A 230 28.23 1.39 -28.51
CA GLN A 230 28.69 0.43 -29.51
C GLN A 230 27.94 -0.92 -29.37
N GLU A 231 27.82 -1.47 -28.17
CA GLU A 231 27.13 -2.74 -27.92
C GLU A 231 25.64 -2.66 -28.26
N VAL A 232 25.01 -1.49 -28.06
CA VAL A 232 23.60 -1.24 -28.38
C VAL A 232 23.36 -1.10 -29.90
N PHE A 233 24.27 -0.49 -30.62
CA PHE A 233 24.09 -0.22 -32.04
C PHE A 233 24.73 -1.27 -32.97
N GLU A 234 25.69 -2.04 -32.50
CA GLU A 234 26.34 -3.11 -33.28
C GLU A 234 25.69 -4.49 -33.13
N GLY A 235 24.76 -4.63 -32.18
CA GLY A 235 24.07 -5.89 -31.90
C GLY A 235 22.81 -6.12 -32.75
N GLY A 236 22.98 -6.54 -33.99
CA GLY A 236 21.86 -7.01 -34.81
C GLY A 236 21.20 -8.27 -34.20
N ILE A 237 19.95 -8.55 -34.60
CA ILE A 237 19.22 -9.78 -34.16
C ILE A 237 20.01 -11.04 -34.46
N LYS A 238 20.80 -11.07 -35.52
CA LYS A 238 21.66 -12.19 -35.85
C LYS A 238 22.78 -12.40 -34.82
N ASP A 239 23.41 -11.34 -34.38
CA ASP A 239 24.49 -11.40 -33.38
C ASP A 239 24.01 -11.84 -32.03
N ILE A 240 22.79 -11.41 -31.64
CA ILE A 240 22.13 -11.90 -30.41
C ILE A 240 21.86 -13.39 -30.50
N LYS A 241 21.36 -13.88 -31.64
CA LYS A 241 21.07 -15.32 -31.84
C LYS A 241 22.34 -16.20 -31.84
N GLU A 242 23.47 -15.65 -32.22
CA GLU A 242 24.76 -16.35 -32.17
C GLU A 242 25.35 -16.36 -30.73
N LYS A 243 25.06 -15.32 -29.95
CA LYS A 243 25.60 -15.13 -28.58
C LYS A 243 24.80 -15.81 -27.50
N CYS A 244 23.47 -15.99 -27.66
CA CYS A 244 22.61 -16.61 -26.66
C CYS A 244 21.46 -17.42 -27.26
N ASP A 245 21.05 -18.44 -26.53
CA ASP A 245 19.95 -19.34 -26.89
C ASP A 245 18.61 -18.79 -26.40
N LEU A 246 18.63 -17.99 -25.35
CA LEU A 246 17.44 -17.41 -24.70
C LEU A 246 17.74 -16.02 -24.15
N VAL A 247 16.77 -15.12 -24.32
CA VAL A 247 16.79 -13.79 -23.69
C VAL A 247 15.66 -13.74 -22.67
N ILE A 248 15.98 -13.26 -21.45
CA ILE A 248 15.02 -13.05 -20.37
C ILE A 248 14.99 -11.56 -20.02
N TYR A 249 13.83 -10.95 -20.10
CA TYR A 249 13.59 -9.60 -19.56
C TYR A 249 12.95 -9.72 -18.18
N VAL A 250 13.59 -9.18 -17.16
CA VAL A 250 13.10 -9.14 -15.79
C VAL A 250 12.66 -7.72 -15.48
N ALA A 251 11.37 -7.51 -15.31
CA ALA A 251 10.82 -6.23 -14.88
C ALA A 251 10.57 -6.27 -13.37
N ASN A 252 11.41 -5.58 -12.61
CA ASN A 252 11.29 -5.45 -11.16
C ASN A 252 11.21 -3.97 -10.81
N TYR A 253 9.97 -3.47 -10.65
CA TYR A 253 9.69 -2.09 -10.33
C TYR A 253 9.09 -1.98 -8.95
N ASP A 254 9.72 -1.18 -8.09
CA ASP A 254 9.14 -0.80 -6.82
C ASP A 254 8.06 0.27 -7.04
N THR A 255 6.82 -0.08 -6.80
CA THR A 255 5.73 0.90 -6.77
C THR A 255 5.71 1.57 -5.39
N ALA A 256 6.37 2.71 -5.24
CA ALA A 256 6.14 3.55 -4.07
C ALA A 256 4.67 3.98 -4.04
N SER A 257 4.00 3.83 -2.90
CA SER A 257 2.56 4.08 -2.72
C SER A 257 2.07 5.47 -3.16
N ASN A 258 2.98 6.42 -3.39
CA ASN A 258 2.69 7.78 -3.84
C ASN A 258 3.12 8.05 -5.28
N GLN A 259 3.58 7.06 -6.03
CA GLN A 259 4.07 7.23 -7.40
C GLN A 259 3.20 6.46 -8.39
N THR A 260 1.97 6.94 -8.59
CA THR A 260 1.00 6.32 -9.52
C THR A 260 1.29 6.56 -11.00
N THR A 261 2.36 7.27 -11.35
CA THR A 261 2.62 7.74 -12.72
C THR A 261 3.98 7.34 -13.30
N ARG A 262 4.63 6.32 -12.79
CA ARG A 262 5.81 5.80 -13.50
C ARG A 262 5.36 5.11 -14.77
N ARG A 263 5.73 5.71 -15.90
CA ARG A 263 5.56 5.09 -17.20
C ARG A 263 6.69 4.06 -17.37
N VAL A 264 6.31 2.86 -17.75
CA VAL A 264 7.21 1.83 -18.24
C VAL A 264 7.66 2.21 -19.65
#